data_45b5c59def92a9dc851efece80753777
#
_entry.id   45b5c59def92a9dc851efece80753777
#
_cell.length_a   1.000
_cell.length_b   1.000
_cell.length_c   1.000
_cell.angle_alpha   90.00
_cell.angle_beta   90.00
_cell.angle_gamma   90.00
#
_symmetry.space_group_name_H-M   'P 1'
#
loop_
_entity.id
_entity.type
_entity.pdbx_description
1 polymer ?
#
loop_
_entity_poly.entity_id
_entity_poly.type
_entity_poly.pdbx_seq_one_letter_code
_entity_poly.pdbx_strand_id
1 'polypeptide(L)'
;MTPRPGRSAGYVDLTMDLQTNDILTAEVGRRIFDAVLTLDEDALRAEFARARDEHGVDALVADVLVPALHHVGVMWSAGELSVMHEHHASNIVRSVVSEFRGEAVRTESERDARPRVVLTCPPGELHDLPNHLFSSMLVERGWAPLVLGANTPWAATSAAVRATSARACVISGMKATSFAARRSELTVMARSTPVYVAGPGATLAGAPGVVALGDDWREAADIVTGRLAAPLVDPARVPRSA
;
A
#
# COMPACT_ATOMS: atom_id res chain seq x y z
N MET A 1 22.14 33.47 30.64
CA MET A 1 21.77 32.12 31.13
C MET A 1 21.12 31.40 29.96
N THR A 2 21.94 30.75 29.14
CA THR A 2 21.53 30.08 27.89
C THR A 2 21.09 28.64 28.23
N PRO A 3 19.95 28.14 27.75
CA PRO A 3 19.58 26.75 27.95
C PRO A 3 20.42 25.85 27.06
N ARG A 4 20.95 24.79 27.64
CA ARG A 4 21.67 23.71 26.97
C ARG A 4 20.72 22.92 26.08
N PRO A 5 21.15 22.44 24.89
CA PRO A 5 20.33 21.53 24.10
C PRO A 5 20.25 20.18 24.80
N GLY A 6 19.02 19.73 25.03
CA GLY A 6 18.70 18.45 25.62
C GLY A 6 18.97 17.31 24.61
N ARG A 7 19.55 16.29 25.12
CA ARG A 7 19.77 14.90 24.73
C ARG A 7 19.08 14.43 23.44
N SER A 8 19.93 13.93 22.53
CA SER A 8 19.55 13.06 21.42
C SER A 8 18.52 12.01 21.87
N ALA A 9 17.30 12.09 21.34
CA ALA A 9 16.37 10.98 21.41
C ALA A 9 16.98 9.80 20.64
N GLY A 10 16.96 8.64 21.27
CA GLY A 10 17.70 7.46 20.87
C GLY A 10 17.38 7.05 19.43
N TYR A 11 18.43 6.88 18.67
CA TYR A 11 18.53 5.99 17.53
C TYR A 11 17.92 4.66 17.96
N VAL A 12 16.77 4.29 17.40
CA VAL A 12 16.22 2.96 17.62
C VAL A 12 17.20 2.01 16.97
N ASP A 13 17.91 1.26 17.82
CA ASP A 13 18.87 0.25 17.40
C ASP A 13 18.11 -0.85 16.62
N LEU A 14 18.21 -0.82 15.30
CA LEU A 14 17.64 -1.80 14.38
C LEU A 14 18.44 -3.13 14.36
N THR A 15 19.32 -3.36 15.35
CA THR A 15 20.09 -4.59 15.48
C THR A 15 19.39 -5.62 16.38
N MET A 16 18.18 -6.03 16.05
CA MET A 16 17.59 -7.23 16.67
C MET A 16 17.33 -8.30 15.60
N ASP A 17 18.09 -9.39 15.72
CA ASP A 17 17.94 -10.72 15.08
C ASP A 17 17.67 -10.72 13.56
N LEU A 18 18.66 -10.29 12.79
CA LEU A 18 18.58 -10.27 11.33
C LEU A 18 19.13 -11.59 10.74
N GLN A 19 18.27 -12.39 10.13
CA GLN A 19 18.67 -13.43 9.19
C GLN A 19 19.29 -12.78 7.94
N THR A 20 20.03 -13.51 7.12
CA THR A 20 20.82 -12.96 5.98
C THR A 20 20.01 -12.08 5.02
N ASN A 21 18.70 -12.33 4.92
CA ASN A 21 17.78 -11.54 4.09
C ASN A 21 17.55 -10.12 4.66
N ASP A 22 17.62 -9.96 5.97
CA ASP A 22 17.41 -8.69 6.68
C ASP A 22 18.59 -7.73 6.52
N ILE A 23 19.82 -8.25 6.37
CA ILE A 23 21.03 -7.42 6.18
C ILE A 23 21.03 -6.74 4.82
N LEU A 24 20.66 -7.47 3.76
CA LEU A 24 20.53 -6.92 2.40
C LEU A 24 19.43 -5.85 2.36
N THR A 25 18.30 -6.11 3.01
CA THR A 25 17.17 -5.18 3.10
C THR A 25 17.56 -3.91 3.87
N ALA A 26 18.31 -4.03 4.96
CA ALA A 26 18.80 -2.90 5.73
C ALA A 26 19.80 -2.03 4.94
N GLU A 27 20.66 -2.64 4.14
CA GLU A 27 21.64 -1.90 3.33
C GLU A 27 20.98 -1.17 2.15
N VAL A 28 20.04 -1.81 1.44
CA VAL A 28 19.23 -1.18 0.39
C VAL A 28 18.38 -0.05 0.99
N GLY A 29 17.72 -0.29 2.12
CA GLY A 29 16.94 0.71 2.84
C GLY A 29 17.76 1.94 3.23
N ARG A 30 19.00 1.76 3.68
CA ARG A 30 19.91 2.85 4.01
C ARG A 30 20.26 3.68 2.77
N ARG A 31 20.63 3.06 1.63
CA ARG A 31 20.93 3.79 0.40
C ARG A 31 19.73 4.57 -0.13
N ILE A 32 18.55 3.99 -0.05
CA ILE A 32 17.29 4.69 -0.38
C ILE A 32 17.12 5.90 0.53
N PHE A 33 17.32 5.73 1.83
CA PHE A 33 17.17 6.81 2.79
C PHE A 33 18.18 7.94 2.56
N ASP A 34 19.45 7.61 2.30
CA ASP A 34 20.48 8.60 1.96
C ASP A 34 20.12 9.39 0.70
N ALA A 35 19.58 8.72 -0.33
CA ALA A 35 19.11 9.36 -1.54
C ALA A 35 17.87 10.26 -1.31
N VAL A 36 16.97 9.86 -0.39
CA VAL A 36 15.85 10.72 0.05
C VAL A 36 16.38 11.99 0.73
N LEU A 37 17.34 11.86 1.63
CA LEU A 37 17.93 13.02 2.34
C LEU A 37 18.63 14.00 1.41
N THR A 38 19.29 13.50 0.37
CA THR A 38 20.01 14.32 -0.61
C THR A 38 19.14 14.76 -1.78
N LEU A 39 17.88 14.34 -1.85
CA LEU A 39 16.94 14.56 -2.95
C LEU A 39 17.49 14.06 -4.31
N ASP A 40 18.25 12.96 -4.27
CA ASP A 40 18.87 12.36 -5.45
C ASP A 40 17.88 11.37 -6.11
N GLU A 41 17.12 11.87 -7.09
CA GLU A 41 16.14 11.11 -7.83
C GLU A 41 16.77 9.94 -8.62
N ASP A 42 17.93 10.21 -9.25
CA ASP A 42 18.60 9.19 -10.08
C ASP A 42 19.11 8.04 -9.22
N ALA A 43 19.66 8.32 -8.05
CA ALA A 43 20.07 7.32 -7.09
C ALA A 43 18.87 6.50 -6.59
N LEU A 44 17.74 7.15 -6.26
CA LEU A 44 16.52 6.47 -5.85
C LEU A 44 15.99 5.52 -6.93
N ARG A 45 15.90 5.98 -8.17
CA ARG A 45 15.44 5.17 -9.30
C ARG A 45 16.36 3.97 -9.53
N ALA A 46 17.68 4.18 -9.48
CA ALA A 46 18.67 3.12 -9.65
C ALA A 46 18.55 2.05 -8.57
N GLU A 47 18.37 2.45 -7.30
CA GLU A 47 18.20 1.52 -6.18
C GLU A 47 16.90 0.71 -6.32
N PHE A 48 15.79 1.33 -6.70
CA PHE A 48 14.52 0.63 -6.91
C PHE A 48 14.58 -0.36 -8.07
N ALA A 49 15.19 0.04 -9.20
CA ALA A 49 15.37 -0.84 -10.35
C ALA A 49 16.24 -2.04 -9.98
N ARG A 50 17.35 -1.82 -9.29
CA ARG A 50 18.25 -2.88 -8.83
C ARG A 50 17.55 -3.84 -7.86
N ALA A 51 16.86 -3.32 -6.84
CA ALA A 51 16.15 -4.16 -5.88
C ALA A 51 15.05 -5.02 -6.56
N ARG A 52 14.34 -4.45 -7.54
CA ARG A 52 13.38 -5.20 -8.35
C ARG A 52 14.04 -6.32 -9.15
N ASP A 53 15.14 -6.02 -9.83
CA ASP A 53 15.80 -6.97 -10.74
C ASP A 53 16.47 -8.11 -9.97
N GLU A 54 16.98 -7.83 -8.77
CA GLU A 54 17.62 -8.82 -7.91
C GLU A 54 16.63 -9.67 -7.10
N HIS A 55 15.50 -9.09 -6.65
CA HIS A 55 14.62 -9.71 -5.66
C HIS A 55 13.14 -9.82 -6.10
N GLY A 56 12.77 -9.20 -7.22
CA GLY A 56 11.40 -9.15 -7.72
C GLY A 56 10.54 -8.06 -7.07
N VAL A 57 9.35 -7.86 -7.65
CA VAL A 57 8.42 -6.79 -7.24
C VAL A 57 7.90 -6.98 -5.82
N ASP A 58 7.59 -8.21 -5.43
CA ASP A 58 7.05 -8.49 -4.08
C ASP A 58 8.05 -8.14 -2.99
N ALA A 59 9.33 -8.46 -3.16
CA ALA A 59 10.38 -8.11 -2.22
C ALA A 59 10.66 -6.59 -2.24
N LEU A 60 10.74 -5.99 -3.41
CA LEU A 60 10.88 -4.53 -3.52
C LEU A 60 9.76 -3.81 -2.74
N VAL A 61 8.51 -4.20 -2.93
CA VAL A 61 7.38 -3.53 -2.27
C VAL A 61 7.36 -3.83 -0.77
N ALA A 62 7.30 -5.11 -0.39
CA ALA A 62 7.01 -5.50 0.98
C ALA A 62 8.22 -5.32 1.92
N ASP A 63 9.44 -5.59 1.44
CA ASP A 63 10.63 -5.61 2.30
C ASP A 63 11.46 -4.33 2.18
N VAL A 64 11.28 -3.53 1.12
CA VAL A 64 12.08 -2.32 0.88
C VAL A 64 11.23 -1.06 0.93
N LEU A 65 10.24 -0.90 0.00
CA LEU A 65 9.52 0.36 -0.15
C LEU A 65 8.59 0.66 1.04
N VAL A 66 7.83 -0.33 1.49
CA VAL A 66 6.90 -0.14 2.62
C VAL A 66 7.64 0.22 3.90
N PRO A 67 8.70 -0.49 4.32
CA PRO A 67 9.48 -0.10 5.49
C PRO A 67 10.17 1.25 5.34
N ALA A 68 10.75 1.56 4.15
CA ALA A 68 11.40 2.85 3.90
C ALA A 68 10.43 4.03 3.99
N LEU A 69 9.25 3.92 3.37
CA LEU A 69 8.21 4.95 3.44
C LEU A 69 7.66 5.12 4.86
N HIS A 70 7.49 4.03 5.59
CA HIS A 70 7.11 4.09 7.00
C HIS A 70 8.16 4.85 7.82
N HIS A 71 9.44 4.57 7.62
CA HIS A 71 10.54 5.25 8.29
C HIS A 71 10.57 6.76 7.97
N VAL A 72 10.44 7.12 6.68
CA VAL A 72 10.31 8.51 6.24
C VAL A 72 9.13 9.21 6.95
N GLY A 73 7.98 8.54 7.04
CA GLY A 73 6.80 9.07 7.73
C GLY A 73 7.00 9.28 9.23
N VAL A 74 7.70 8.35 9.91
CA VAL A 74 8.06 8.48 11.33
C VAL A 74 8.99 9.68 11.54
N MET A 75 10.03 9.82 10.75
CA MET A 75 10.97 10.94 10.86
C MET A 75 10.34 12.29 10.51
N TRP A 76 9.44 12.31 9.53
CA TRP A 76 8.66 13.51 9.23
C TRP A 76 7.75 13.89 10.42
N SER A 77 7.06 12.94 11.03
CA SER A 77 6.21 13.19 12.20
C SER A 77 6.98 13.66 13.43
N ALA A 78 8.25 13.23 13.55
CA ALA A 78 9.18 13.69 14.59
C ALA A 78 9.80 15.06 14.30
N GLY A 79 9.58 15.62 13.10
CA GLY A 79 10.19 16.88 12.66
C GLY A 79 11.67 16.77 12.24
N GLU A 80 12.16 15.55 12.07
CA GLU A 80 13.52 15.25 11.63
C GLU A 80 13.68 15.34 10.10
N LEU A 81 12.58 15.12 9.37
CA LEU A 81 12.47 15.35 7.94
C LEU A 81 11.45 16.46 7.65
N SER A 82 11.73 17.26 6.61
CA SER A 82 10.75 18.22 6.12
C SER A 82 9.73 17.55 5.19
N VAL A 83 8.57 18.18 5.03
CA VAL A 83 7.52 17.74 4.08
C VAL A 83 8.05 17.63 2.64
N MET A 84 9.09 18.38 2.30
CA MET A 84 9.75 18.33 0.99
C MET A 84 10.36 16.95 0.71
N HIS A 85 11.05 16.36 1.69
CA HIS A 85 11.66 15.03 1.55
C HIS A 85 10.59 13.93 1.41
N GLU A 86 9.53 14.00 2.22
CA GLU A 86 8.42 13.04 2.15
C GLU A 86 7.71 13.11 0.78
N HIS A 87 7.37 14.31 0.32
CA HIS A 87 6.71 14.51 -0.97
C HIS A 87 7.58 14.06 -2.13
N HIS A 88 8.87 14.38 -2.11
CA HIS A 88 9.82 13.96 -3.13
C HIS A 88 9.91 12.45 -3.21
N ALA A 89 10.16 11.76 -2.08
CA ALA A 89 10.23 10.31 -2.04
C ALA A 89 8.93 9.65 -2.52
N SER A 90 7.78 10.10 -2.02
CA SER A 90 6.47 9.57 -2.40
C SER A 90 6.17 9.72 -3.89
N ASN A 91 6.54 10.85 -4.50
CA ASN A 91 6.34 11.08 -5.93
C ASN A 91 7.25 10.20 -6.79
N ILE A 92 8.51 10.00 -6.41
CA ILE A 92 9.43 9.11 -7.14
C ILE A 92 8.94 7.68 -7.05
N VAL A 93 8.58 7.20 -5.86
CA VAL A 93 8.04 5.84 -5.69
C VAL A 93 6.81 5.63 -6.57
N ARG A 94 5.89 6.60 -6.62
CA ARG A 94 4.70 6.55 -7.48
C ARG A 94 5.05 6.43 -8.97
N SER A 95 6.02 7.22 -9.44
CA SER A 95 6.49 7.21 -10.82
C SER A 95 7.10 5.86 -11.18
N VAL A 96 8.06 5.39 -10.39
CA VAL A 96 8.77 4.12 -10.61
C VAL A 96 7.82 2.92 -10.63
N VAL A 97 6.91 2.85 -9.66
CA VAL A 97 5.90 1.78 -9.61
C VAL A 97 4.96 1.83 -10.82
N SER A 98 4.64 3.03 -11.33
CA SER A 98 3.84 3.19 -12.54
C SER A 98 4.56 2.72 -13.79
N GLU A 99 5.86 2.96 -13.89
CA GLU A 99 6.73 2.48 -14.97
C GLU A 99 6.78 0.95 -14.98
N PHE A 100 7.03 0.31 -13.83
CA PHE A 100 7.06 -1.16 -13.70
C PHE A 100 5.75 -1.81 -14.14
N ARG A 101 4.60 -1.21 -13.81
CA ARG A 101 3.30 -1.69 -14.28
C ARG A 101 3.15 -1.57 -15.80
N GLY A 102 3.68 -0.50 -16.39
CA GLY A 102 3.67 -0.29 -17.83
C GLY A 102 4.51 -1.33 -18.57
N GLU A 103 5.67 -1.70 -18.04
CA GLU A 103 6.55 -2.72 -18.59
C GLU A 103 5.95 -4.12 -18.55
N ALA A 104 5.21 -4.45 -17.49
CA ALA A 104 4.61 -5.77 -17.28
C ALA A 104 3.37 -6.04 -18.17
N VAL A 105 2.81 -5.02 -18.82
CA VAL A 105 1.65 -5.13 -19.72
C VAL A 105 1.94 -4.37 -21.01
N ARG A 106 2.43 -5.09 -22.02
CA ARG A 106 2.95 -4.50 -23.27
C ARG A 106 1.88 -4.11 -24.27
N THR A 107 0.74 -4.79 -24.26
CA THR A 107 -0.33 -4.56 -25.25
C THR A 107 -1.69 -4.35 -24.59
N GLU A 108 -2.59 -3.67 -25.31
CA GLU A 108 -3.98 -3.48 -24.85
C GLU A 108 -4.71 -4.82 -24.77
N SER A 109 -4.48 -5.72 -25.71
CA SER A 109 -5.06 -7.07 -25.72
C SER A 109 -4.63 -7.89 -24.49
N GLU A 110 -3.37 -7.82 -24.07
CA GLU A 110 -2.91 -8.47 -22.84
C GLU A 110 -3.60 -7.88 -21.59
N ARG A 111 -3.79 -6.56 -21.58
CA ARG A 111 -4.49 -5.89 -20.47
C ARG A 111 -5.96 -6.31 -20.38
N ASP A 112 -6.63 -6.42 -21.53
CA ASP A 112 -8.04 -6.76 -21.58
C ASP A 112 -8.33 -8.23 -21.24
N ALA A 113 -7.35 -9.11 -21.48
CA ALA A 113 -7.44 -10.52 -21.13
C ALA A 113 -7.28 -10.78 -19.60
N ARG A 114 -6.73 -9.82 -18.84
CA ARG A 114 -6.46 -9.98 -17.41
C ARG A 114 -7.71 -9.66 -16.57
N PRO A 115 -7.96 -10.38 -15.46
CA PRO A 115 -9.00 -10.01 -14.52
C PRO A 115 -8.75 -8.61 -13.93
N ARG A 116 -9.78 -7.77 -13.90
CA ARG A 116 -9.67 -6.40 -13.41
C ARG A 116 -9.91 -6.32 -11.91
N VAL A 117 -9.17 -5.44 -11.25
CA VAL A 117 -9.36 -5.07 -9.85
C VAL A 117 -9.36 -3.54 -9.72
N VAL A 118 -10.34 -3.01 -8.97
CA VAL A 118 -10.40 -1.58 -8.65
C VAL A 118 -9.70 -1.35 -7.32
N LEU A 119 -8.78 -0.38 -7.28
CA LEU A 119 -8.06 0.06 -6.08
C LEU A 119 -8.42 1.52 -5.81
N THR A 120 -8.81 1.85 -4.58
CA THR A 120 -9.32 3.18 -4.25
C THR A 120 -9.13 3.53 -2.79
N CYS A 121 -9.21 4.83 -2.48
CA CYS A 121 -9.32 5.34 -1.13
C CYS A 121 -10.70 5.98 -0.92
N PRO A 122 -11.34 5.79 0.23
CA PRO A 122 -12.66 6.38 0.51
C PRO A 122 -12.60 7.91 0.57
N PRO A 123 -13.74 8.61 0.52
CA PRO A 123 -13.79 10.06 0.69
C PRO A 123 -13.08 10.52 1.97
N GLY A 124 -12.24 11.55 1.84
CA GLY A 124 -11.43 12.10 2.91
C GLY A 124 -10.12 11.37 3.19
N GLU A 125 -9.83 10.27 2.49
CA GLU A 125 -8.56 9.56 2.58
C GLU A 125 -7.62 10.01 1.45
N LEU A 126 -6.46 10.53 1.82
CA LEU A 126 -5.48 11.08 0.87
C LEU A 126 -4.25 10.17 0.66
N HIS A 127 -4.08 9.13 1.48
CA HIS A 127 -2.94 8.22 1.42
C HIS A 127 -3.16 7.13 0.37
N ASP A 128 -3.02 7.46 -0.91
CA ASP A 128 -3.24 6.52 -2.02
C ASP A 128 -1.99 5.77 -2.47
N LEU A 129 -0.80 6.16 -2.04
CA LEU A 129 0.46 5.51 -2.41
C LEU A 129 0.45 3.99 -2.12
N PRO A 130 -0.12 3.49 -1.01
CA PRO A 130 -0.30 2.06 -0.79
C PRO A 130 -1.04 1.34 -1.93
N ASN A 131 -2.05 1.96 -2.53
CA ASN A 131 -2.77 1.39 -3.67
C ASN A 131 -1.88 1.28 -4.92
N HIS A 132 -0.99 2.25 -5.14
CA HIS A 132 -0.03 2.20 -6.24
C HIS A 132 0.99 1.07 -6.03
N LEU A 133 1.54 0.92 -4.83
CA LEU A 133 2.44 -0.17 -4.47
C LEU A 133 1.77 -1.53 -4.64
N PHE A 134 0.60 -1.70 -4.05
CA PHE A 134 -0.16 -2.95 -4.12
C PHE A 134 -0.54 -3.32 -5.55
N SER A 135 -0.82 -2.33 -6.39
CA SER A 135 -1.15 -2.55 -7.79
C SER A 135 -0.03 -3.23 -8.58
N SER A 136 1.25 -2.96 -8.27
CA SER A 136 2.38 -3.63 -8.93
C SER A 136 2.45 -5.11 -8.57
N MET A 137 2.18 -5.46 -7.31
CA MET A 137 2.12 -6.86 -6.86
C MET A 137 0.98 -7.64 -7.54
N LEU A 138 -0.16 -6.98 -7.79
CA LEU A 138 -1.30 -7.59 -8.50
C LEU A 138 -0.99 -7.79 -9.99
N VAL A 139 -0.23 -6.88 -10.62
CA VAL A 139 0.21 -7.03 -12.02
C VAL A 139 1.11 -8.25 -12.18
N GLU A 140 2.04 -8.50 -11.26
CA GLU A 140 2.88 -9.70 -11.25
C GLU A 140 2.06 -10.99 -11.12
N ARG A 141 0.90 -10.91 -10.49
CA ARG A 141 -0.06 -12.02 -10.37
C ARG A 141 -1.00 -12.16 -11.58
N GLY A 142 -0.77 -11.39 -12.63
CA GLY A 142 -1.54 -11.45 -13.87
C GLY A 142 -2.88 -10.69 -13.84
N TRP A 143 -3.05 -9.75 -12.92
CA TRP A 143 -4.24 -8.91 -12.85
C TRP A 143 -4.04 -7.55 -13.53
N ALA A 144 -5.15 -6.88 -13.88
CA ALA A 144 -5.17 -5.53 -14.44
C ALA A 144 -5.78 -4.54 -13.44
N PRO A 145 -4.96 -3.91 -12.58
CA PRO A 145 -5.45 -2.95 -11.59
C PRO A 145 -5.86 -1.63 -12.24
N LEU A 146 -7.02 -1.10 -11.81
CA LEU A 146 -7.48 0.26 -12.05
C LEU A 146 -7.37 1.03 -10.73
N VAL A 147 -6.39 1.91 -10.61
CA VAL A 147 -6.20 2.76 -9.43
C VAL A 147 -6.99 4.05 -9.63
N LEU A 148 -8.02 4.26 -8.81
CA LEU A 148 -8.81 5.50 -8.81
C LEU A 148 -8.15 6.61 -7.97
N GLY A 149 -7.27 6.22 -7.04
CA GLY A 149 -6.52 7.14 -6.21
C GLY A 149 -7.24 7.61 -4.96
N ALA A 150 -6.78 8.76 -4.45
CA ALA A 150 -7.22 9.37 -3.20
C ALA A 150 -8.64 9.96 -3.30
N ASN A 151 -9.30 10.08 -2.14
CA ASN A 151 -10.55 10.84 -1.98
C ASN A 151 -11.63 10.49 -3.01
N THR A 152 -11.79 9.21 -3.33
CA THR A 152 -12.71 8.76 -4.36
C THR A 152 -14.14 8.63 -3.80
N PRO A 153 -15.14 9.29 -4.39
CA PRO A 153 -16.54 9.13 -3.99
C PRO A 153 -17.03 7.69 -4.15
N TRP A 154 -17.83 7.21 -3.20
CA TRP A 154 -18.39 5.84 -3.22
C TRP A 154 -19.15 5.51 -4.51
N ALA A 155 -19.89 6.49 -5.04
CA ALA A 155 -20.60 6.33 -6.31
C ALA A 155 -19.61 6.10 -7.48
N ALA A 156 -18.48 6.78 -7.50
CA ALA A 156 -17.44 6.61 -8.52
C ALA A 156 -16.77 5.23 -8.40
N THR A 157 -16.45 4.77 -7.18
CA THR A 157 -15.95 3.41 -6.95
C THR A 157 -16.91 2.35 -7.47
N SER A 158 -18.20 2.46 -7.12
CA SER A 158 -19.23 1.52 -7.59
C SER A 158 -19.42 1.57 -9.10
N ALA A 159 -19.35 2.77 -9.71
CA ALA A 159 -19.43 2.92 -11.16
C ALA A 159 -18.24 2.29 -11.87
N ALA A 160 -17.01 2.48 -11.35
CA ALA A 160 -15.81 1.90 -11.92
C ALA A 160 -15.84 0.35 -11.86
N VAL A 161 -16.25 -0.22 -10.71
CA VAL A 161 -16.42 -1.67 -10.55
C VAL A 161 -17.36 -2.25 -11.62
N ARG A 162 -18.52 -1.61 -11.83
CA ARG A 162 -19.49 -2.05 -12.85
C ARG A 162 -18.96 -1.86 -14.28
N ALA A 163 -18.44 -0.66 -14.59
CA ALA A 163 -17.98 -0.32 -15.94
C ALA A 163 -16.83 -1.21 -16.43
N THR A 164 -16.00 -1.67 -15.51
CA THR A 164 -14.85 -2.53 -15.83
C THR A 164 -15.12 -4.01 -15.61
N SER A 165 -16.31 -4.38 -15.13
CA SER A 165 -16.62 -5.75 -14.72
C SER A 165 -15.57 -6.31 -13.78
N ALA A 166 -15.11 -5.48 -12.83
CA ALA A 166 -14.01 -5.84 -11.93
C ALA A 166 -14.34 -7.07 -11.11
N ARG A 167 -13.38 -7.98 -11.01
CA ARG A 167 -13.48 -9.22 -10.22
C ARG A 167 -13.18 -9.02 -8.74
N ALA A 168 -12.62 -7.86 -8.39
CA ALA A 168 -12.33 -7.49 -7.00
C ALA A 168 -12.30 -5.96 -6.86
N CYS A 169 -12.58 -5.48 -5.65
CA CYS A 169 -12.39 -4.09 -5.26
C CYS A 169 -11.61 -4.05 -3.95
N VAL A 170 -10.51 -3.30 -3.90
CA VAL A 170 -9.71 -3.07 -2.69
C VAL A 170 -9.83 -1.60 -2.30
N ILE A 171 -10.19 -1.35 -1.06
CA ILE A 171 -10.41 -0.01 -0.52
C ILE A 171 -9.45 0.17 0.67
N SER A 172 -8.47 1.06 0.52
CA SER A 172 -7.48 1.31 1.57
C SER A 172 -7.76 2.59 2.33
N GLY A 173 -7.52 2.60 3.64
CA GLY A 173 -7.69 3.80 4.45
C GLY A 173 -7.10 3.71 5.84
N MET A 174 -6.66 4.87 6.33
CA MET A 174 -6.04 5.02 7.65
C MET A 174 -7.04 5.08 8.79
N LYS A 175 -8.25 5.61 8.53
CA LYS A 175 -9.24 5.90 9.57
C LYS A 175 -10.38 4.89 9.55
N ALA A 176 -10.61 4.24 10.68
CA ALA A 176 -11.75 3.33 10.88
C ALA A 176 -13.12 3.99 10.62
N THR A 177 -13.25 5.28 10.94
CA THR A 177 -14.48 6.05 10.69
C THR A 177 -14.85 6.14 9.22
N SER A 178 -13.90 6.14 8.31
CA SER A 178 -14.14 6.16 6.87
C SER A 178 -14.87 4.90 6.39
N PHE A 179 -14.60 3.75 7.00
CA PHE A 179 -15.28 2.48 6.71
C PHE A 179 -16.57 2.32 7.50
N ALA A 180 -16.56 2.63 8.79
CA ALA A 180 -17.71 2.46 9.68
C ALA A 180 -18.93 3.26 9.25
N ALA A 181 -18.72 4.50 8.75
CA ALA A 181 -19.79 5.36 8.26
C ALA A 181 -20.44 4.87 6.95
N ARG A 182 -19.84 3.88 6.30
CA ARG A 182 -20.25 3.39 4.96
C ARG A 182 -20.41 1.88 4.86
N ARG A 183 -20.71 1.23 5.98
CA ARG A 183 -20.92 -0.22 6.02
C ARG A 183 -22.01 -0.70 5.06
N SER A 184 -23.07 0.06 4.90
CA SER A 184 -24.17 -0.27 4.00
C SER A 184 -23.72 -0.31 2.54
N GLU A 185 -22.96 0.68 2.10
CA GLU A 185 -22.44 0.75 0.73
C GLU A 185 -21.45 -0.38 0.46
N LEU A 186 -20.56 -0.64 1.41
CA LEU A 186 -19.62 -1.76 1.34
C LEU A 186 -20.35 -3.11 1.23
N THR A 187 -21.36 -3.33 2.09
CA THR A 187 -22.18 -4.56 2.06
C THR A 187 -22.94 -4.71 0.74
N VAL A 188 -23.48 -3.63 0.20
CA VAL A 188 -24.19 -3.68 -1.10
C VAL A 188 -23.21 -4.04 -2.22
N MET A 189 -22.03 -3.44 -2.26
CA MET A 189 -21.00 -3.75 -3.25
C MET A 189 -20.53 -5.21 -3.13
N ALA A 190 -20.35 -5.71 -1.91
CA ALA A 190 -19.89 -7.07 -1.64
C ALA A 190 -20.87 -8.17 -2.10
N ARG A 191 -22.14 -7.85 -2.38
CA ARG A 191 -23.09 -8.79 -2.95
C ARG A 191 -22.82 -9.19 -4.39
N SER A 192 -22.12 -8.34 -5.13
CA SER A 192 -21.88 -8.54 -6.56
C SER A 192 -20.39 -8.68 -6.90
N THR A 193 -19.51 -8.21 -6.04
CA THR A 193 -18.06 -8.20 -6.30
C THR A 193 -17.34 -8.42 -4.97
N PRO A 194 -16.33 -9.29 -4.89
CA PRO A 194 -15.46 -9.41 -3.72
C PRO A 194 -14.90 -8.05 -3.33
N VAL A 195 -15.14 -7.62 -2.08
CA VAL A 195 -14.66 -6.36 -1.54
C VAL A 195 -13.68 -6.63 -0.41
N TYR A 196 -12.53 -6.02 -0.53
CA TYR A 196 -11.45 -6.08 0.45
C TYR A 196 -11.20 -4.67 1.01
N VAL A 197 -10.90 -4.60 2.30
CA VAL A 197 -10.48 -3.36 2.96
C VAL A 197 -9.09 -3.53 3.52
N ALA A 198 -8.25 -2.52 3.41
CA ALA A 198 -6.84 -2.55 3.78
C ALA A 198 -6.42 -1.31 4.57
N GLY A 199 -5.29 -1.41 5.25
CA GLY A 199 -4.70 -0.36 6.06
C GLY A 199 -5.23 -0.31 7.50
N PRO A 200 -4.67 0.56 8.35
CA PRO A 200 -4.97 0.61 9.80
C PRO A 200 -6.45 0.81 10.14
N GLY A 201 -7.21 1.46 9.25
CA GLY A 201 -8.66 1.65 9.43
C GLY A 201 -9.51 0.41 9.12
N ALA A 202 -8.97 -0.59 8.44
CA ALA A 202 -9.72 -1.74 7.91
C ALA A 202 -10.28 -2.66 8.99
N THR A 203 -9.58 -2.83 10.11
CA THR A 203 -9.92 -3.75 11.21
C THR A 203 -11.31 -3.51 11.82
N LEU A 204 -11.85 -2.29 11.67
CA LEU A 204 -13.15 -1.89 12.19
C LEU A 204 -14.24 -1.75 11.12
N ALA A 205 -13.98 -2.14 9.89
CA ALA A 205 -14.96 -2.04 8.80
C ALA A 205 -16.23 -2.86 9.09
N GLY A 206 -16.09 -4.08 9.60
CA GLY A 206 -17.17 -4.93 10.14
C GLY A 206 -18.41 -5.04 9.24
N ALA A 207 -18.25 -4.97 7.92
CA ALA A 207 -19.35 -5.02 6.96
C ALA A 207 -19.54 -6.46 6.45
N PRO A 208 -20.76 -7.01 6.42
CA PRO A 208 -21.02 -8.36 5.93
C PRO A 208 -20.52 -8.55 4.50
N GLY A 209 -19.79 -9.64 4.27
CA GLY A 209 -19.22 -10.01 2.97
C GLY A 209 -17.96 -9.22 2.57
N VAL A 210 -17.45 -8.34 3.42
CA VAL A 210 -16.21 -7.60 3.22
C VAL A 210 -15.08 -8.26 3.99
N VAL A 211 -13.95 -8.44 3.35
CA VAL A 211 -12.76 -9.07 3.94
C VAL A 211 -11.75 -7.98 4.32
N ALA A 212 -11.32 -7.96 5.56
CA ALA A 212 -10.19 -7.13 5.97
C ALA A 212 -8.87 -7.86 5.65
N LEU A 213 -7.99 -7.20 4.90
CA LEU A 213 -6.66 -7.68 4.61
C LEU A 213 -5.74 -7.39 5.79
N GLY A 214 -4.82 -8.32 6.07
CA GLY A 214 -3.77 -8.14 7.07
C GLY A 214 -2.64 -7.23 6.60
N ASP A 215 -1.60 -7.17 7.43
CA ASP A 215 -0.41 -6.33 7.18
C ASP A 215 0.63 -7.02 6.29
N ASP A 216 0.50 -8.33 6.04
CA ASP A 216 1.34 -9.04 5.08
C ASP A 216 0.86 -8.75 3.65
N TRP A 217 1.65 -7.97 2.92
CA TRP A 217 1.34 -7.53 1.56
C TRP A 217 1.29 -8.66 0.54
N ARG A 218 2.12 -9.69 0.73
CA ARG A 218 2.15 -10.88 -0.14
C ARG A 218 0.90 -11.72 0.07
N GLU A 219 0.58 -12.01 1.32
CA GLU A 219 -0.65 -12.72 1.69
C GLU A 219 -1.88 -11.97 1.19
N ALA A 220 -1.94 -10.66 1.41
CA ALA A 220 -3.03 -9.81 0.94
C ALA A 220 -3.20 -9.90 -0.59
N ALA A 221 -2.11 -9.86 -1.36
CA ALA A 221 -2.15 -9.97 -2.81
C ALA A 221 -2.61 -11.36 -3.26
N ASP A 222 -2.21 -12.41 -2.58
CA ASP A 222 -2.63 -13.78 -2.87
C ASP A 222 -4.09 -14.02 -2.51
N ILE A 223 -4.61 -13.43 -1.43
CA ILE A 223 -6.04 -13.45 -1.09
C ILE A 223 -6.87 -12.74 -2.18
N VAL A 224 -6.48 -11.52 -2.57
CA VAL A 224 -7.21 -10.74 -3.58
C VAL A 224 -7.25 -11.45 -4.93
N THR A 225 -6.18 -12.15 -5.28
CA THR A 225 -6.07 -12.88 -6.55
C THR A 225 -6.62 -14.30 -6.51
N GLY A 226 -7.11 -14.76 -5.35
CA GLY A 226 -7.67 -16.10 -5.16
C GLY A 226 -6.62 -17.21 -5.11
N ARG A 227 -5.35 -16.89 -4.90
CA ARG A 227 -4.27 -17.88 -4.67
C ARG A 227 -4.32 -18.44 -3.24
N LEU A 228 -4.80 -17.63 -2.28
CA LEU A 228 -5.11 -18.04 -0.92
C LEU A 228 -6.60 -17.81 -0.64
N ALA A 229 -7.18 -18.68 0.18
CA ALA A 229 -8.54 -18.47 0.67
C ALA A 229 -8.58 -17.27 1.63
N ALA A 230 -9.59 -16.41 1.46
CA ALA A 230 -9.79 -15.31 2.41
C ALA A 230 -10.06 -15.89 3.81
N PRO A 231 -9.51 -15.30 4.88
CA PRO A 231 -9.80 -15.74 6.23
C PRO A 231 -11.30 -15.62 6.50
N LEU A 232 -11.88 -16.66 7.08
CA LEU A 232 -13.28 -16.62 7.54
C LEU A 232 -13.37 -15.53 8.60
N VAL A 233 -14.08 -14.45 8.29
CA VAL A 233 -14.37 -13.41 9.28
C VAL A 233 -15.30 -14.00 10.30
N ASP A 234 -14.81 -14.28 11.51
CA ASP A 234 -15.65 -14.66 12.63
C ASP A 234 -16.53 -13.45 13.03
N PRO A 235 -17.85 -13.53 12.78
CA PRO A 235 -18.75 -12.43 13.12
C PRO A 235 -18.81 -12.14 14.63
N ALA A 236 -18.29 -13.02 15.48
CA ALA A 236 -18.24 -12.84 16.93
C ALA A 236 -17.06 -11.96 17.40
N ARG A 237 -16.08 -11.65 16.56
CA ARG A 237 -14.92 -10.77 16.89
C ARG A 237 -15.14 -9.28 16.60
N VAL A 238 -16.33 -8.88 16.19
CA VAL A 238 -16.65 -7.45 16.07
C VAL A 238 -16.81 -6.90 17.49
N PRO A 239 -15.96 -5.95 17.96
CA PRO A 239 -16.15 -5.33 19.25
C PRO A 239 -17.54 -4.69 19.25
N ARG A 240 -18.42 -5.15 20.15
CA ARG A 240 -19.67 -4.43 20.43
C ARG A 240 -19.27 -3.12 21.05
N SER A 241 -19.49 -2.02 20.30
CA SER A 241 -19.32 -0.67 20.81
C SER A 241 -20.13 -0.50 22.10
N ALA A 242 -19.42 -0.20 23.19
CA ALA A 242 -20.02 0.33 24.40
C ALA A 242 -20.43 1.77 24.18
#